data_0b609044f0d85c8a2b5bca5514a3887f
#
_entry.id   0b609044f0d85c8a2b5bca5514a3887f
#
_cell.length_a   1.000
_cell.length_b   1.000
_cell.length_c   1.000
_cell.angle_alpha   90.00
_cell.angle_beta   90.00
_cell.angle_gamma   90.00
#
_symmetry.space_group_name_H-M   'P 1'
#
loop_
_entity.id
_entity.type
_entity.pdbx_description
1 polymer ?
#
loop_
_entity_poly.entity_id
_entity_poly.type
_entity_poly.pdbx_seq_one_letter_code
_entity_poly.pdbx_strand_id
1 'polypeptide(L)'
;MAASRASRAWCPWAVGGMGWDGGMEHAVGYRPLTKALHWSVVIAFAVQFVLGYALDASGSGHGRGRGRGRGGDSGRGRGRGGGEGYEPFGDDAVLTAHVLVGAVIVVLGVARLLWRRRAGLPPWAPTLKPFERRLAHRTEGALLLLTLVVPATGVVLLASGEDGLVGVHVSAQALFLAALTAHVGLVLKHQLLDRDRLLRRML
;
A
#
# COMPACT_ATOMS: atom_id res chain seq x y z
N MET A 1 38.99 -52.96 25.75
CA MET A 1 39.58 -51.61 25.71
C MET A 1 39.42 -51.07 24.30
N ALA A 2 38.46 -50.21 24.02
CA ALA A 2 38.36 -49.43 22.78
C ALA A 2 37.58 -48.16 23.09
N ALA A 3 38.28 -47.05 23.15
CA ALA A 3 37.72 -45.71 23.44
C ALA A 3 37.04 -45.15 22.22
N SER A 4 35.76 -44.89 22.32
CA SER A 4 34.94 -44.18 21.35
C SER A 4 35.37 -42.71 21.29
N ARG A 5 35.90 -42.27 20.14
CA ARG A 5 36.11 -40.82 19.80
C ARG A 5 34.79 -40.22 19.34
N ALA A 6 34.13 -39.48 20.23
CA ALA A 6 33.03 -38.62 19.85
C ALA A 6 33.55 -37.46 19.01
N SER A 7 33.12 -37.36 17.78
CA SER A 7 33.34 -36.28 16.85
C SER A 7 32.67 -34.99 17.34
N ARG A 8 33.49 -34.01 17.75
CA ARG A 8 33.01 -32.66 18.04
C ARG A 8 32.66 -31.96 16.72
N ALA A 9 31.38 -31.86 16.46
CA ALA A 9 30.88 -31.02 15.37
C ALA A 9 31.28 -29.56 15.64
N TRP A 10 31.98 -28.97 14.71
CA TRP A 10 32.36 -27.56 14.70
C TRP A 10 31.10 -26.71 14.58
N CYS A 11 30.74 -25.96 15.62
CA CYS A 11 29.82 -24.83 15.54
C CYS A 11 30.64 -23.55 15.41
N PRO A 12 30.63 -22.85 14.28
CA PRO A 12 31.43 -21.65 14.06
C PRO A 12 30.91 -20.38 14.76
N TRP A 13 29.91 -20.49 15.64
CA TRP A 13 29.20 -19.33 16.24
C TRP A 13 29.47 -19.11 17.74
N ALA A 14 30.38 -19.84 18.32
CA ALA A 14 30.77 -19.66 19.72
C ALA A 14 31.95 -18.70 19.85
N VAL A 15 31.75 -17.41 19.56
CA VAL A 15 32.67 -16.34 19.95
C VAL A 15 31.89 -15.32 20.78
N GLY A 16 32.28 -15.20 22.05
CA GLY A 16 31.91 -14.10 22.93
C GLY A 16 30.78 -14.40 23.91
N GLY A 17 31.17 -14.99 25.05
CA GLY A 17 30.36 -14.90 26.27
C GLY A 17 30.22 -13.44 26.65
N MET A 18 29.06 -12.86 26.49
CA MET A 18 28.65 -11.64 27.16
C MET A 18 27.45 -11.97 28.03
N GLY A 19 27.54 -11.59 29.29
CA GLY A 19 26.65 -11.90 30.36
C GLY A 19 25.19 -11.61 30.01
N TRP A 20 24.33 -12.52 30.38
CA TRP A 20 22.89 -12.32 30.42
C TRP A 20 22.55 -11.40 31.59
N ASP A 21 22.79 -10.11 31.42
CA ASP A 21 22.16 -9.13 32.28
C ASP A 21 20.71 -9.06 31.88
N GLY A 22 19.80 -9.39 32.80
CA GLY A 22 18.34 -9.36 32.63
C GLY A 22 17.80 -7.95 32.35
N GLY A 23 18.30 -7.32 31.28
CA GLY A 23 17.78 -6.08 30.72
C GLY A 23 16.58 -6.39 29.85
N MET A 24 15.43 -5.84 30.21
CA MET A 24 14.17 -5.83 29.46
C MET A 24 14.41 -5.92 27.96
N GLU A 25 13.93 -6.99 27.31
CA GLU A 25 13.80 -7.06 25.86
C GLU A 25 12.89 -5.90 25.41
N HIS A 26 13.50 -4.76 25.17
CA HIS A 26 12.83 -3.69 24.45
C HIS A 26 12.44 -4.28 23.10
N ALA A 27 11.15 -4.51 22.91
CA ALA A 27 10.63 -4.95 21.64
C ALA A 27 11.22 -4.07 20.54
N VAL A 28 12.11 -4.62 19.73
CA VAL A 28 12.87 -3.87 18.72
C VAL A 28 11.84 -3.25 17.76
N GLY A 29 11.59 -1.95 17.93
CA GLY A 29 10.67 -1.19 17.10
C GLY A 29 11.24 -1.02 15.68
N TYR A 30 10.41 -0.62 14.75
CA TYR A 30 10.88 -0.26 13.41
C TYR A 30 11.76 0.99 13.46
N ARG A 31 12.74 1.06 12.55
CA ARG A 31 13.61 2.24 12.41
C ARG A 31 12.75 3.48 12.09
N PRO A 32 13.14 4.70 12.56
CA PRO A 32 12.35 5.91 12.34
C PRO A 32 12.00 6.18 10.87
N LEU A 33 12.95 5.95 9.95
CA LEU A 33 12.70 6.11 8.51
C LEU A 33 11.65 5.11 7.97
N THR A 34 11.61 3.88 8.50
CA THR A 34 10.56 2.90 8.12
C THR A 34 9.18 3.40 8.53
N LYS A 35 9.06 3.95 9.74
CA LYS A 35 7.82 4.55 10.25
C LYS A 35 7.42 5.77 9.41
N ALA A 36 8.35 6.68 9.15
CA ALA A 36 8.10 7.88 8.35
C ALA A 36 7.61 7.53 6.95
N LEU A 37 8.30 6.63 6.23
CA LEU A 37 7.90 6.17 4.91
C LEU A 37 6.54 5.46 4.92
N HIS A 38 6.25 4.68 5.97
CA HIS A 38 4.95 4.02 6.10
C HIS A 38 3.81 5.03 6.22
N TRP A 39 3.93 5.96 7.18
CA TRP A 39 2.88 6.95 7.42
C TRP A 39 2.73 7.94 6.28
N SER A 40 3.82 8.32 5.60
CA SER A 40 3.74 9.16 4.39
C SER A 40 2.93 8.49 3.28
N VAL A 41 3.13 7.19 3.05
CA VAL A 41 2.32 6.41 2.08
C VAL A 41 0.86 6.35 2.51
N VAL A 42 0.57 6.11 3.80
CA VAL A 42 -0.80 6.07 4.32
C VAL A 42 -1.52 7.41 4.09
N ILE A 43 -0.87 8.52 4.43
CA ILE A 43 -1.43 9.86 4.25
C ILE A 43 -1.64 10.16 2.76
N ALA A 44 -0.65 9.86 1.92
CA ALA A 44 -0.75 10.09 0.48
C ALA A 44 -1.91 9.30 -0.15
N PHE A 45 -2.12 8.04 0.24
CA PHE A 45 -3.27 7.27 -0.21
C PHE A 45 -4.60 7.81 0.31
N ALA A 46 -4.67 8.25 1.57
CA ALA A 46 -5.90 8.86 2.11
C ALA A 46 -6.30 10.10 1.29
N VAL A 47 -5.33 10.98 0.98
CA VAL A 47 -5.55 12.14 0.11
C VAL A 47 -5.96 11.70 -1.30
N GLN A 48 -5.28 10.70 -1.86
CA GLN A 48 -5.55 10.18 -3.21
C GLN A 48 -6.97 9.64 -3.36
N PHE A 49 -7.48 8.90 -2.37
CA PHE A 49 -8.86 8.41 -2.37
C PHE A 49 -9.89 9.54 -2.27
N VAL A 50 -9.62 10.57 -1.47
CA VAL A 50 -10.49 11.76 -1.38
C VAL A 50 -10.53 12.47 -2.73
N LEU A 51 -9.39 12.67 -3.39
CA LEU A 51 -9.33 13.30 -4.71
C LEU A 51 -10.03 12.43 -5.78
N GLY A 52 -9.83 11.10 -5.76
CA GLY A 52 -10.51 10.18 -6.67
C GLY A 52 -12.04 10.20 -6.50
N TYR A 53 -12.50 10.24 -5.25
CA TYR A 53 -13.94 10.39 -4.96
C TYR A 53 -14.48 11.76 -5.42
N ALA A 54 -13.72 12.83 -5.25
CA ALA A 54 -14.11 14.17 -5.70
C ALA A 54 -14.23 14.24 -7.23
N LEU A 55 -13.35 13.55 -7.98
CA LEU A 55 -13.45 13.42 -9.44
C LEU A 55 -14.73 12.71 -9.87
N ASP A 56 -15.11 11.60 -9.19
CA ASP A 56 -16.33 10.87 -9.49
C ASP A 56 -17.58 11.72 -9.18
N ALA A 57 -17.58 12.44 -8.06
CA ALA A 57 -18.67 13.29 -7.62
C ALA A 57 -18.88 14.55 -8.48
N SER A 58 -17.78 15.11 -9.03
CA SER A 58 -17.84 16.30 -9.89
C SER A 58 -18.26 16.00 -11.33
N GLY A 59 -18.36 14.71 -11.69
CA GLY A 59 -18.71 14.30 -13.07
C GLY A 59 -17.59 14.56 -14.08
N SER A 60 -16.43 15.00 -13.65
CA SER A 60 -15.23 15.16 -14.48
C SER A 60 -14.56 13.82 -14.83
N GLY A 61 -14.94 12.76 -14.14
CA GLY A 61 -14.62 11.38 -14.51
C GLY A 61 -15.67 10.87 -15.51
N HIS A 62 -15.30 10.72 -16.77
CA HIS A 62 -16.20 10.28 -17.85
C HIS A 62 -17.07 9.10 -17.45
N GLY A 63 -18.40 9.36 -17.34
CA GLY A 63 -19.43 8.44 -17.79
C GLY A 63 -19.68 7.17 -17.01
N ARG A 64 -20.14 7.24 -15.75
CA ARG A 64 -21.20 6.33 -15.31
C ARG A 64 -22.52 7.08 -15.20
N GLY A 65 -23.00 7.55 -16.35
CA GLY A 65 -24.39 7.92 -16.52
C GLY A 65 -25.26 6.69 -16.33
N ARG A 66 -25.67 6.37 -15.11
CA ARG A 66 -26.93 5.66 -14.89
C ARG A 66 -28.05 6.61 -15.28
N GLY A 67 -28.26 6.76 -16.59
CA GLY A 67 -29.40 7.43 -17.16
C GLY A 67 -30.69 6.76 -16.71
N ARG A 68 -31.29 7.21 -15.62
CA ARG A 68 -32.72 7.22 -15.47
C ARG A 68 -33.22 8.48 -16.16
N GLY A 69 -33.32 8.40 -17.48
CA GLY A 69 -34.01 9.38 -18.27
C GLY A 69 -35.43 9.51 -17.83
N ARG A 70 -35.82 10.69 -17.37
CA ARG A 70 -37.21 11.15 -17.46
C ARG A 70 -37.16 12.49 -18.18
N GLY A 71 -37.84 12.48 -19.34
CA GLY A 71 -37.83 13.44 -20.38
C GLY A 71 -38.06 14.89 -19.98
N GLY A 72 -37.57 15.79 -20.81
CA GLY A 72 -37.80 17.23 -20.79
C GLY A 72 -36.86 17.94 -21.75
N ASP A 73 -37.25 17.98 -23.00
CA ASP A 73 -37.20 19.03 -24.01
C ASP A 73 -36.03 20.03 -24.12
N SER A 74 -35.54 20.07 -25.37
CA SER A 74 -35.00 21.21 -26.12
C SER A 74 -33.89 22.08 -25.52
N GLY A 75 -32.66 21.73 -25.88
CA GLY A 75 -31.51 22.64 -25.89
C GLY A 75 -30.54 22.24 -26.97
N ARG A 76 -30.59 22.91 -28.14
CA ARG A 76 -29.62 22.77 -29.24
C ARG A 76 -28.21 23.17 -28.72
N GLY A 77 -27.48 22.24 -28.15
CA GLY A 77 -26.04 22.35 -27.93
C GLY A 77 -25.34 21.42 -28.91
N ARG A 78 -24.79 21.97 -30.01
CA ARG A 78 -23.84 21.26 -30.85
C ARG A 78 -22.55 21.08 -30.06
N GLY A 79 -22.49 20.06 -29.23
CA GLY A 79 -21.26 19.52 -28.66
C GLY A 79 -20.65 18.57 -29.70
N ARG A 80 -19.66 19.04 -30.45
CA ARG A 80 -18.75 18.21 -31.21
C ARG A 80 -18.01 17.34 -30.21
N GLY A 81 -18.37 16.09 -30.06
CA GLY A 81 -17.58 15.06 -29.40
C GLY A 81 -16.34 14.76 -30.25
N GLY A 82 -15.30 15.55 -30.11
CA GLY A 82 -13.95 15.19 -30.48
C GLY A 82 -13.32 14.67 -29.19
N GLY A 83 -12.66 13.52 -29.25
CA GLY A 83 -11.98 12.91 -28.10
C GLY A 83 -10.89 13.84 -27.57
N GLU A 84 -11.28 14.71 -26.66
CA GLU A 84 -10.34 15.45 -25.81
C GLU A 84 -9.84 14.44 -24.78
N GLY A 85 -8.60 13.96 -25.00
CA GLY A 85 -7.93 13.10 -24.02
C GLY A 85 -7.88 13.81 -22.67
N TYR A 86 -7.73 13.04 -21.61
CA TYR A 86 -7.53 13.58 -20.28
C TYR A 86 -6.34 14.56 -20.29
N GLU A 87 -6.58 15.84 -20.07
CA GLU A 87 -5.51 16.82 -19.91
C GLU A 87 -5.12 16.95 -18.43
N PRO A 88 -4.03 16.28 -18.01
CA PRO A 88 -3.66 16.20 -16.58
C PRO A 88 -3.22 17.53 -15.99
N PHE A 89 -2.97 18.54 -16.83
CA PHE A 89 -2.53 19.88 -16.42
C PHE A 89 -3.40 20.97 -17.05
N GLY A 90 -4.65 20.62 -17.41
CA GLY A 90 -5.66 21.56 -17.88
C GLY A 90 -6.35 22.29 -16.71
N ASP A 91 -7.54 22.82 -16.99
CA ASP A 91 -8.31 23.63 -16.03
C ASP A 91 -8.87 22.81 -14.84
N ASP A 92 -8.85 21.47 -14.88
CA ASP A 92 -9.32 20.62 -13.78
C ASP A 92 -8.23 20.47 -12.70
N ALA A 93 -8.32 21.33 -11.69
CA ALA A 93 -7.40 21.32 -10.55
C ALA A 93 -7.45 20.03 -9.75
N VAL A 94 -8.61 19.33 -9.70
CA VAL A 94 -8.77 18.09 -8.94
C VAL A 94 -8.07 16.94 -9.66
N LEU A 95 -8.19 16.86 -10.99
CA LEU A 95 -7.47 15.88 -11.80
C LEU A 95 -5.96 16.11 -11.70
N THR A 96 -5.54 17.35 -11.84
CA THR A 96 -4.11 17.73 -11.68
C THR A 96 -3.58 17.30 -10.31
N ALA A 97 -4.28 17.60 -9.22
CA ALA A 97 -3.90 17.21 -7.88
C ALA A 97 -3.84 15.68 -7.72
N HIS A 98 -4.83 14.96 -8.27
CA HIS A 98 -4.88 13.49 -8.26
C HIS A 98 -3.65 12.88 -8.95
N VAL A 99 -3.28 13.39 -10.12
CA VAL A 99 -2.09 12.93 -10.86
C VAL A 99 -0.80 13.21 -10.10
N LEU A 100 -0.65 14.43 -9.53
CA LEU A 100 0.53 14.81 -8.76
C LEU A 100 0.69 13.95 -7.49
N VAL A 101 -0.39 13.75 -6.73
CA VAL A 101 -0.36 12.87 -5.54
C VAL A 101 -0.08 11.42 -5.94
N GLY A 102 -0.61 10.96 -7.08
CA GLY A 102 -0.28 9.65 -7.64
C GLY A 102 1.22 9.50 -7.93
N ALA A 103 1.86 10.52 -8.51
CA ALA A 103 3.31 10.55 -8.74
C ALA A 103 4.09 10.50 -7.41
N VAL A 104 3.67 11.26 -6.40
CA VAL A 104 4.26 11.20 -5.05
C VAL A 104 4.16 9.80 -4.46
N ILE A 105 3.02 9.12 -4.62
CA ILE A 105 2.84 7.73 -4.15
C ILE A 105 3.84 6.78 -4.82
N VAL A 106 4.10 6.92 -6.12
CA VAL A 106 5.12 6.12 -6.83
C VAL A 106 6.50 6.34 -6.21
N VAL A 107 6.91 7.60 -6.02
CA VAL A 107 8.21 7.93 -5.42
C VAL A 107 8.34 7.34 -4.01
N LEU A 108 7.32 7.52 -3.17
CA LEU A 108 7.29 6.96 -1.81
C LEU A 108 7.30 5.42 -1.83
N GLY A 109 6.55 4.79 -2.74
CA GLY A 109 6.51 3.34 -2.91
C GLY A 109 7.87 2.76 -3.31
N VAL A 110 8.55 3.38 -4.27
CA VAL A 110 9.90 3.00 -4.70
C VAL A 110 10.90 3.21 -3.55
N ALA A 111 10.86 4.37 -2.89
CA ALA A 111 11.73 4.65 -1.75
C ALA A 111 11.54 3.62 -0.63
N ARG A 112 10.29 3.26 -0.31
CA ARG A 112 9.96 2.23 0.68
C ARG A 112 10.47 0.84 0.27
N LEU A 113 10.33 0.46 -1.00
CA LEU A 113 10.82 -0.81 -1.53
C LEU A 113 12.33 -0.91 -1.44
N LEU A 114 13.05 0.13 -1.87
CA LEU A 114 14.52 0.21 -1.80
C LEU A 114 15.00 0.20 -0.34
N TRP A 115 14.35 0.96 0.52
CA TRP A 115 14.67 0.98 1.96
C TRP A 115 14.48 -0.38 2.59
N ARG A 116 13.36 -1.05 2.30
CA ARG A 116 13.08 -2.40 2.80
C ARG A 116 14.14 -3.42 2.37
N ARG A 117 14.63 -3.33 1.14
CA ARG A 117 15.72 -4.20 0.65
C ARG A 117 17.04 -3.96 1.38
N ARG A 118 17.31 -2.72 1.79
CA ARG A 118 18.54 -2.35 2.51
C ARG A 118 18.46 -2.58 4.02
N ALA A 119 17.34 -2.23 4.61
CA ALA A 119 17.18 -2.24 6.07
C ALA A 119 16.84 -3.64 6.63
N GLY A 120 16.33 -4.55 5.78
CA GLY A 120 15.77 -5.82 6.21
C GLY A 120 14.45 -5.67 6.96
N LEU A 121 13.87 -6.80 7.36
CA LEU A 121 12.67 -6.85 8.20
C LEU A 121 13.07 -7.14 9.64
N PRO A 122 12.43 -6.50 10.62
CA PRO A 122 12.60 -6.89 12.02
C PRO A 122 12.04 -8.32 12.23
N PRO A 123 12.53 -9.03 13.25
CA PRO A 123 12.04 -10.36 13.57
C PRO A 123 10.53 -10.32 13.86
N TRP A 124 9.84 -11.37 13.43
CA TRP A 124 8.40 -11.54 13.67
C TRP A 124 8.10 -11.56 15.18
N ALA A 125 6.95 -11.01 15.55
CA ALA A 125 6.49 -11.16 16.92
C ALA A 125 6.30 -12.67 17.22
N PRO A 126 6.78 -13.17 18.37
CA PRO A 126 6.72 -14.59 18.72
C PRO A 126 5.29 -15.13 18.84
N THR A 127 4.34 -14.27 19.12
CA THR A 127 2.91 -14.52 19.26
C THR A 127 2.19 -14.87 17.96
N LEU A 128 2.73 -14.50 16.79
CA LEU A 128 2.09 -14.77 15.50
C LEU A 128 2.12 -16.26 15.15
N LYS A 129 0.94 -16.83 14.89
CA LYS A 129 0.79 -18.19 14.37
C LYS A 129 1.36 -18.32 12.96
N PRO A 130 1.78 -19.52 12.52
CA PRO A 130 2.38 -19.70 11.18
C PRO A 130 1.49 -19.22 10.02
N PHE A 131 0.17 -19.37 10.15
CA PHE A 131 -0.79 -18.87 9.16
C PHE A 131 -0.82 -17.32 9.13
N GLU A 132 -0.84 -16.67 10.29
CA GLU A 132 -0.87 -15.22 10.43
C GLU A 132 0.41 -14.59 9.87
N ARG A 133 1.57 -15.21 10.09
CA ARG A 133 2.84 -14.78 9.46
C ARG A 133 2.78 -14.84 7.94
N ARG A 134 2.20 -15.93 7.37
CA ARG A 134 2.01 -16.05 5.92
C ARG A 134 1.05 -15.00 5.38
N LEU A 135 -0.05 -14.77 6.08
CA LEU A 135 -1.03 -13.74 5.72
C LEU A 135 -0.40 -12.35 5.77
N ALA A 136 0.28 -12.00 6.88
CA ALA A 136 0.98 -10.71 7.02
C ALA A 136 2.00 -10.49 5.91
N HIS A 137 2.80 -11.50 5.58
CA HIS A 137 3.80 -11.41 4.50
C HIS A 137 3.15 -11.20 3.13
N ARG A 138 2.06 -11.93 2.84
CA ARG A 138 1.33 -11.81 1.57
C ARG A 138 0.64 -10.46 1.43
N THR A 139 -0.06 -10.00 2.47
CA THR A 139 -0.74 -8.69 2.45
C THR A 139 0.25 -7.54 2.34
N GLU A 140 1.39 -7.63 3.03
CA GLU A 140 2.45 -6.63 2.92
C GLU A 140 3.06 -6.60 1.52
N GLY A 141 3.35 -7.77 0.92
CA GLY A 141 3.83 -7.88 -0.45
C GLY A 141 2.82 -7.36 -1.46
N ALA A 142 1.54 -7.72 -1.31
CA ALA A 142 0.45 -7.24 -2.14
C ALA A 142 0.30 -5.71 -2.05
N LEU A 143 0.33 -5.14 -0.85
CA LEU A 143 0.25 -3.69 -0.65
C LEU A 143 1.42 -2.96 -1.30
N LEU A 144 2.66 -3.47 -1.16
CA LEU A 144 3.82 -2.88 -1.83
C LEU A 144 3.70 -2.92 -3.35
N LEU A 145 3.24 -4.04 -3.90
CA LEU A 145 3.00 -4.18 -5.34
C LEU A 145 1.91 -3.22 -5.80
N LEU A 146 0.76 -3.22 -5.13
CA LEU A 146 -0.38 -2.38 -5.49
C LEU A 146 -0.12 -0.88 -5.28
N THR A 147 0.79 -0.50 -4.38
CA THR A 147 1.27 0.89 -4.27
C THR A 147 1.88 1.41 -5.58
N LEU A 148 2.44 0.52 -6.41
CA LEU A 148 3.00 0.87 -7.72
C LEU A 148 2.01 0.60 -8.86
N VAL A 149 1.24 -0.50 -8.78
CA VAL A 149 0.30 -0.90 -9.84
C VAL A 149 -0.86 0.09 -9.96
N VAL A 150 -1.45 0.53 -8.84
CA VAL A 150 -2.58 1.47 -8.88
C VAL A 150 -2.24 2.76 -9.63
N PRO A 151 -1.18 3.51 -9.28
CA PRO A 151 -0.84 4.70 -10.06
C PRO A 151 -0.38 4.37 -11.48
N ALA A 152 0.27 3.23 -11.73
CA ALA A 152 0.66 2.83 -13.08
C ALA A 152 -0.56 2.63 -13.99
N THR A 153 -1.64 1.99 -13.49
CA THR A 153 -2.90 1.87 -14.25
C THR A 153 -3.54 3.24 -14.53
N GLY A 154 -3.41 4.19 -13.60
CA GLY A 154 -3.86 5.58 -13.82
C GLY A 154 -3.07 6.30 -14.90
N VAL A 155 -1.73 6.12 -14.92
CA VAL A 155 -0.88 6.68 -16.00
C VAL A 155 -1.24 6.09 -17.35
N VAL A 156 -1.46 4.77 -17.44
CA VAL A 156 -1.87 4.11 -18.69
C VAL A 156 -3.22 4.64 -19.16
N LEU A 157 -4.20 4.76 -18.25
CA LEU A 157 -5.51 5.34 -18.55
C LEU A 157 -5.37 6.76 -19.14
N LEU A 158 -4.57 7.60 -18.49
CA LEU A 158 -4.34 8.97 -18.90
C LEU A 158 -3.65 9.06 -20.26
N ALA A 159 -2.64 8.22 -20.50
CA ALA A 159 -1.87 8.21 -21.74
C ALA A 159 -2.64 7.65 -22.94
N SER A 160 -3.55 6.68 -22.70
CA SER A 160 -4.34 6.07 -23.77
C SER A 160 -5.61 6.85 -24.12
N GLY A 161 -6.18 7.57 -23.14
CA GLY A 161 -7.50 8.20 -23.28
C GLY A 161 -8.64 7.21 -23.44
N GLU A 162 -8.42 5.91 -23.16
CA GLU A 162 -9.43 4.86 -23.35
C GLU A 162 -10.29 4.68 -22.08
N ASP A 163 -11.57 5.05 -22.14
CA ASP A 163 -12.53 4.91 -21.05
C ASP A 163 -12.67 3.46 -20.53
N GLY A 164 -12.41 2.47 -21.38
CA GLY A 164 -12.43 1.05 -20.99
C GLY A 164 -11.42 0.72 -19.89
N LEU A 165 -10.32 1.46 -19.78
CA LEU A 165 -9.27 1.27 -18.78
C LEU A 165 -9.62 1.84 -17.40
N VAL A 166 -10.66 2.66 -17.28
CA VAL A 166 -11.20 3.12 -15.98
C VAL A 166 -11.55 1.91 -15.11
N GLY A 167 -12.19 0.87 -15.70
CA GLY A 167 -12.51 -0.37 -14.99
C GLY A 167 -11.28 -1.10 -14.45
N VAL A 168 -10.15 -1.06 -15.18
CA VAL A 168 -8.90 -1.66 -14.74
C VAL A 168 -8.33 -0.90 -13.54
N HIS A 169 -8.29 0.45 -13.62
CA HIS A 169 -7.81 1.29 -12.53
C HIS A 169 -8.64 1.13 -11.27
N VAL A 170 -9.97 1.15 -11.38
CA VAL A 170 -10.89 0.93 -10.24
C VAL A 170 -10.74 -0.48 -9.66
N SER A 171 -10.54 -1.49 -10.50
CA SER A 171 -10.31 -2.87 -10.03
C SER A 171 -8.99 -2.98 -9.23
N ALA A 172 -7.92 -2.32 -9.69
CA ALA A 172 -6.66 -2.26 -8.96
C ALA A 172 -6.83 -1.56 -7.60
N GLN A 173 -7.63 -0.48 -7.53
CA GLN A 173 -7.98 0.18 -6.25
C GLN A 173 -8.78 -0.75 -5.33
N ALA A 174 -9.76 -1.49 -5.86
CA ALA A 174 -10.55 -2.44 -5.07
C ALA A 174 -9.66 -3.54 -4.47
N LEU A 175 -8.70 -4.07 -5.24
CA LEU A 175 -7.72 -5.04 -4.76
C LEU A 175 -6.81 -4.43 -3.67
N PHE A 176 -6.38 -3.16 -3.85
CA PHE A 176 -5.62 -2.46 -2.82
C PHE A 176 -6.41 -2.32 -1.52
N LEU A 177 -7.69 -1.91 -1.59
CA LEU A 177 -8.56 -1.79 -0.42
C LEU A 177 -8.79 -3.13 0.27
N ALA A 178 -8.97 -4.22 -0.49
CA ALA A 178 -9.10 -5.56 0.07
C ALA A 178 -7.83 -5.99 0.81
N ALA A 179 -6.64 -5.77 0.23
CA ALA A 179 -5.37 -6.05 0.87
C ALA A 179 -5.15 -5.17 2.11
N LEU A 180 -5.52 -3.89 2.05
CA LEU A 180 -5.45 -2.95 3.17
C LEU A 180 -6.37 -3.39 4.32
N THR A 181 -7.60 -3.79 4.02
CA THR A 181 -8.56 -4.31 5.01
C THR A 181 -8.01 -5.54 5.71
N ALA A 182 -7.43 -6.48 4.97
CA ALA A 182 -6.80 -7.66 5.55
C ALA A 182 -5.59 -7.30 6.43
N HIS A 183 -4.76 -6.33 5.99
CA HIS A 183 -3.62 -5.85 6.76
C HIS A 183 -4.03 -5.18 8.07
N VAL A 184 -4.95 -4.22 7.99
CA VAL A 184 -5.47 -3.49 9.16
C VAL A 184 -6.22 -4.44 10.09
N GLY A 185 -7.04 -5.35 9.55
CA GLY A 185 -7.77 -6.35 10.32
C GLY A 185 -6.83 -7.26 11.13
N LEU A 186 -5.71 -7.70 10.53
CA LEU A 186 -4.72 -8.49 11.26
C LEU A 186 -4.05 -7.67 12.37
N VAL A 187 -3.69 -6.42 12.10
CA VAL A 187 -3.10 -5.51 13.11
C VAL A 187 -4.07 -5.28 14.27
N LEU A 188 -5.35 -5.00 13.96
CA LEU A 188 -6.39 -4.78 14.98
C LEU A 188 -6.66 -6.05 15.80
N LYS A 189 -6.71 -7.23 15.16
CA LYS A 189 -6.83 -8.50 15.86
C LYS A 189 -5.74 -8.64 16.93
N HIS A 190 -4.49 -8.45 16.53
CA HIS A 190 -3.35 -8.58 17.46
C HIS A 190 -3.35 -7.49 18.53
N GLN A 191 -3.79 -6.27 18.19
CA GLN A 191 -3.84 -5.16 19.14
C GLN A 191 -4.95 -5.33 20.19
N LEU A 192 -6.15 -5.78 19.78
CA LEU A 192 -7.36 -5.81 20.61
C LEU A 192 -7.58 -7.16 21.28
N LEU A 193 -7.38 -8.26 20.53
CA LEU A 193 -7.65 -9.62 21.01
C LEU A 193 -6.41 -10.25 21.65
N ASP A 194 -5.29 -10.25 20.94
CA ASP A 194 -4.05 -10.87 21.40
C ASP A 194 -3.22 -9.96 22.32
N ARG A 195 -3.56 -8.63 22.35
CA ARG A 195 -2.92 -7.59 23.18
C ARG A 195 -1.40 -7.46 23.00
N ASP A 196 -0.88 -7.83 21.82
CA ASP A 196 0.55 -7.89 21.48
C ASP A 196 1.21 -6.51 21.27
N ARG A 197 0.44 -5.42 21.34
CA ARG A 197 0.91 -4.04 21.13
C ARG A 197 1.66 -3.84 19.80
N LEU A 198 1.33 -4.62 18.74
CA LEU A 198 1.98 -4.54 17.43
C LEU A 198 1.93 -3.12 16.83
N LEU A 199 0.84 -2.40 17.08
CA LEU A 199 0.70 -1.01 16.62
C LEU A 199 1.79 -0.11 17.21
N ARG A 200 2.19 -0.30 18.47
CA ARG A 200 3.27 0.49 19.10
C ARG A 200 4.64 0.32 18.44
N ARG A 201 4.85 -0.74 17.68
CA ARG A 201 6.08 -0.92 16.91
C ARG A 201 6.15 0.03 15.71
N MET A 202 4.98 0.54 15.24
CA MET A 202 4.85 1.46 14.10
C MET A 202 4.56 2.91 14.52
N LEU A 203 4.21 3.15 15.78
CA LEU A 203 4.14 4.46 16.41
C LEU A 203 5.46 4.78 17.09
#